data_e4f4145d1391ab8e13b1eed671c178ae
#
_entry.id   e4f4145d1391ab8e13b1eed671c178ae
#
_cell.length_a   1.000
_cell.length_b   1.000
_cell.length_c   1.000
_cell.angle_alpha   90.00
_cell.angle_beta   90.00
_cell.angle_gamma   90.00
#
_symmetry.space_group_name_H-M   'P 1'
#
loop_
_entity.id
_entity.type
_entity.pdbx_description
1 polymer ?
#
loop_
_entity_poly.entity_id
_entity_poly.type
_entity_poly.pdbx_seq_one_letter_code
_entity_poly.pdbx_strand_id
1 'polypeptide(L)'
;MGGIFIVFNKRIIKPLICFILILSTLPIKTNAKIIAGLDPQEIIEYTGYLNDDTTYSYFPHDDIKNHTTYVGKEVKVLNYPSVNKYKKVILNNEVCWIKEKYISEINPVVKTLDIAHYTRKSFMDFRTITSQTSDQWKMQYSNAYTGTNGIRMVKNRYCIAVGSYFSQKIGTKIDLLIKQKDGSVDVARCILADCKADIHTYNNHIYGLDGGVAEFLVTTEMLSQKAQTMGDVSYTDNILSGDIVKVIVYK
;
A
#
# COMPACT_ATOMS: atom_id res chain seq x y z
N MET A 1 -28.53 3.22 -70.08
CA MET A 1 -27.26 3.49 -69.39
C MET A 1 -27.44 4.74 -68.54
N GLY A 2 -27.80 4.58 -67.27
CA GLY A 2 -28.05 5.69 -66.33
C GLY A 2 -26.89 5.76 -65.35
N GLY A 3 -26.07 6.80 -65.45
CA GLY A 3 -24.98 7.08 -64.54
C GLY A 3 -25.50 7.75 -63.25
N ILE A 4 -25.24 7.12 -62.09
CA ILE A 4 -25.55 7.69 -60.79
C ILE A 4 -24.39 8.63 -60.39
N PHE A 5 -24.65 9.94 -60.36
CA PHE A 5 -23.74 10.93 -59.81
C PHE A 5 -23.95 11.00 -58.30
N ILE A 6 -22.94 10.50 -57.53
CA ILE A 6 -22.90 10.69 -56.07
C ILE A 6 -22.25 12.05 -55.81
N VAL A 7 -23.07 13.02 -55.38
CA VAL A 7 -22.57 14.34 -54.95
C VAL A 7 -22.09 14.22 -53.50
N PHE A 8 -20.78 14.19 -53.30
CA PHE A 8 -20.21 14.27 -51.95
C PHE A 8 -20.30 15.70 -51.41
N ASN A 9 -21.07 15.86 -50.35
CA ASN A 9 -21.24 17.16 -49.68
C ASN A 9 -19.97 17.57 -48.98
N LYS A 10 -19.23 18.54 -49.52
CA LYS A 10 -17.92 19.05 -49.05
C LYS A 10 -17.88 19.58 -47.61
N ARG A 11 -19.03 19.70 -46.93
CA ARG A 11 -19.08 20.24 -45.55
C ARG A 11 -18.85 19.22 -44.45
N ILE A 12 -18.92 17.91 -44.72
CA ILE A 12 -18.79 16.86 -43.69
C ILE A 12 -17.32 16.39 -43.54
N ILE A 13 -16.49 16.60 -44.57
CA ILE A 13 -15.09 16.07 -44.59
C ILE A 13 -14.10 16.95 -43.83
N LYS A 14 -14.34 18.28 -43.70
CA LYS A 14 -13.40 19.19 -43.04
C LYS A 14 -13.17 18.93 -41.55
N PRO A 15 -14.18 18.65 -40.69
CA PRO A 15 -13.91 18.38 -39.27
C PRO A 15 -13.22 17.03 -39.04
N LEU A 16 -13.50 16.02 -39.88
CA LEU A 16 -12.88 14.70 -39.75
C LEU A 16 -11.38 14.69 -40.11
N ILE A 17 -11.02 15.48 -41.16
CA ILE A 17 -9.61 15.62 -41.59
C ILE A 17 -8.80 16.42 -40.58
N CYS A 18 -9.37 17.46 -39.96
CA CYS A 18 -8.70 18.20 -38.88
C CYS A 18 -8.47 17.32 -37.63
N PHE A 19 -9.39 16.44 -37.30
CA PHE A 19 -9.25 15.54 -36.15
C PHE A 19 -8.15 14.49 -36.37
N ILE A 20 -8.06 13.94 -37.56
CA ILE A 20 -7.00 12.96 -37.94
C ILE A 20 -5.62 13.63 -38.02
N LEU A 21 -5.54 14.88 -38.49
CA LEU A 21 -4.27 15.61 -38.56
C LEU A 21 -3.74 16.05 -37.19
N ILE A 22 -4.60 16.36 -36.22
CA ILE A 22 -4.20 16.68 -34.84
C ILE A 22 -3.67 15.42 -34.15
N LEU A 23 -4.24 14.24 -34.40
CA LEU A 23 -3.70 12.98 -33.86
C LEU A 23 -2.34 12.57 -34.48
N SER A 24 -2.05 12.96 -35.71
CA SER A 24 -0.82 12.59 -36.43
C SER A 24 0.38 13.51 -36.14
N THR A 25 0.17 14.67 -35.48
CA THR A 25 1.25 15.61 -35.16
C THR A 25 1.70 15.56 -33.70
N LEU A 26 1.02 14.82 -32.85
CA LEU A 26 1.50 14.55 -31.50
C LEU A 26 2.62 13.50 -31.57
N PRO A 27 3.79 13.74 -30.97
CA PRO A 27 4.83 12.72 -30.92
C PRO A 27 4.29 11.54 -30.10
N ILE A 28 3.90 10.45 -30.80
CA ILE A 28 3.53 9.19 -30.17
C ILE A 28 4.81 8.62 -29.55
N LYS A 29 5.20 9.13 -28.40
CA LYS A 29 6.11 8.44 -27.50
C LYS A 29 5.28 7.60 -26.57
N THR A 30 5.37 6.27 -26.82
CA THR A 30 5.12 5.18 -25.88
C THR A 30 3.68 4.95 -25.40
N ASN A 31 3.17 3.78 -25.77
CA ASN A 31 2.17 2.97 -25.04
C ASN A 31 1.20 3.76 -24.11
N ALA A 32 0.45 4.69 -24.68
CA ALA A 32 -0.71 5.23 -23.98
C ALA A 32 -1.74 4.10 -23.87
N LYS A 33 -1.65 3.33 -22.80
CA LYS A 33 -2.68 2.38 -22.41
C LYS A 33 -3.95 3.21 -22.21
N ILE A 34 -4.99 2.97 -23.02
CA ILE A 34 -6.28 3.65 -22.84
C ILE A 34 -6.76 3.34 -21.43
N ILE A 35 -6.84 4.36 -20.60
CA ILE A 35 -7.35 4.22 -19.24
C ILE A 35 -8.87 4.24 -19.34
N ALA A 36 -9.51 3.10 -19.07
CA ALA A 36 -10.95 2.97 -19.14
C ALA A 36 -11.64 3.95 -18.19
N GLY A 37 -12.65 4.66 -18.71
CA GLY A 37 -13.46 5.61 -17.92
C GLY A 37 -12.88 7.02 -17.77
N LEU A 38 -11.78 7.35 -18.46
CA LEU A 38 -11.25 8.71 -18.54
C LEU A 38 -11.96 9.47 -19.66
N ASP A 39 -12.55 10.63 -19.33
CA ASP A 39 -13.01 11.58 -20.33
C ASP A 39 -11.78 12.24 -20.99
N PRO A 40 -11.70 12.34 -22.34
CA PRO A 40 -10.61 13.02 -23.02
C PRO A 40 -10.35 14.47 -22.59
N GLN A 41 -11.33 15.09 -21.93
CA GLN A 41 -11.22 16.43 -21.37
C GLN A 41 -10.68 16.45 -19.92
N GLU A 42 -10.56 15.33 -19.27
CA GLU A 42 -10.02 15.24 -17.91
C GLU A 42 -8.51 15.33 -17.92
N ILE A 43 -7.99 16.42 -17.38
CA ILE A 43 -6.57 16.69 -17.26
C ILE A 43 -6.11 16.28 -15.85
N ILE A 44 -4.91 15.73 -15.72
CA ILE A 44 -4.27 15.51 -14.42
C ILE A 44 -3.98 16.89 -13.81
N GLU A 45 -4.54 17.14 -12.63
CA GLU A 45 -4.33 18.37 -11.87
C GLU A 45 -2.99 18.31 -11.14
N TYR A 46 -2.76 17.21 -10.41
CA TYR A 46 -1.50 16.97 -9.69
C TYR A 46 -1.29 15.47 -9.40
N THR A 47 -0.07 15.14 -9.01
CA THR A 47 0.26 13.83 -8.43
C THR A 47 0.18 13.93 -6.91
N GLY A 48 -0.63 13.06 -6.29
CA GLY A 48 -0.77 12.95 -4.84
C GLY A 48 -0.37 11.58 -4.33
N TYR A 49 -0.44 11.41 -3.02
CA TYR A 49 -0.15 10.17 -2.32
C TYR A 49 -1.24 9.87 -1.32
N LEU A 50 -1.52 8.59 -1.08
CA LEU A 50 -2.40 8.21 0.00
C LEU A 50 -1.69 8.39 1.35
N ASN A 51 -2.31 9.17 2.23
CA ASN A 51 -1.77 9.47 3.57
C ASN A 51 -2.23 8.45 4.63
N ASP A 52 -3.14 7.53 4.28
CA ASP A 52 -3.63 6.44 5.14
C ASP A 52 -4.10 5.26 4.28
N ASP A 53 -4.28 4.09 4.93
CA ASP A 53 -4.99 2.97 4.31
C ASP A 53 -6.46 3.37 4.14
N THR A 54 -6.99 3.10 2.95
CA THR A 54 -8.34 3.52 2.61
C THR A 54 -8.98 2.56 1.60
N THR A 55 -10.16 2.89 1.18
CA THR A 55 -10.85 2.21 0.08
C THR A 55 -11.04 3.16 -1.09
N TYR A 56 -11.15 2.58 -2.30
CA TYR A 56 -11.57 3.28 -3.49
C TYR A 56 -12.77 2.56 -4.13
N SER A 57 -13.55 3.28 -4.92
CA SER A 57 -14.68 2.74 -5.67
C SER A 57 -14.72 3.34 -7.07
N TYR A 58 -15.48 2.73 -7.97
CA TYR A 58 -15.68 3.27 -9.32
C TYR A 58 -16.75 4.36 -9.38
N PHE A 59 -17.40 4.65 -8.26
CA PHE A 59 -18.40 5.71 -8.12
C PHE A 59 -18.16 6.48 -6.82
N PRO A 60 -18.51 7.79 -6.75
CA PRO A 60 -18.29 8.63 -5.57
C PRO A 60 -19.36 8.38 -4.50
N HIS A 61 -19.47 7.14 -3.99
CA HIS A 61 -20.55 6.69 -3.12
C HIS A 61 -20.04 5.68 -2.08
N ASP A 62 -20.53 5.77 -0.83
CA ASP A 62 -20.11 4.89 0.28
C ASP A 62 -20.73 3.48 0.22
N ASP A 63 -21.86 3.28 -0.47
CA ASP A 63 -22.65 2.05 -0.44
C ASP A 63 -22.20 0.97 -1.45
N ILE A 64 -21.15 1.25 -2.22
CA ILE A 64 -20.64 0.34 -3.26
C ILE A 64 -19.47 -0.45 -2.71
N LYS A 65 -19.29 -1.71 -3.15
CA LYS A 65 -18.13 -2.54 -2.80
C LYS A 65 -16.84 -1.78 -3.05
N ASN A 66 -16.16 -1.43 -1.97
CA ASN A 66 -14.93 -0.69 -1.99
C ASN A 66 -13.74 -1.64 -2.10
N HIS A 67 -12.78 -1.28 -2.94
CA HIS A 67 -11.49 -1.95 -3.03
C HIS A 67 -10.51 -1.33 -2.04
N THR A 68 -9.70 -2.14 -1.37
CA THR A 68 -8.71 -1.64 -0.41
C THR A 68 -7.46 -1.13 -1.14
N THR A 69 -6.94 -0.01 -0.67
CA THR A 69 -5.64 0.54 -1.06
C THR A 69 -4.90 1.05 0.19
N TYR A 70 -3.61 1.36 0.07
CA TYR A 70 -2.74 1.52 1.22
C TYR A 70 -1.96 2.83 1.17
N VAL A 71 -1.54 3.30 2.34
CA VAL A 71 -0.69 4.47 2.54
C VAL A 71 0.55 4.44 1.61
N GLY A 72 1.01 5.60 1.18
CA GLY A 72 2.18 5.75 0.31
C GLY A 72 1.92 5.48 -1.16
N LYS A 73 0.73 4.99 -1.54
CA LYS A 73 0.39 4.74 -2.94
C LYS A 73 0.24 6.07 -3.67
N GLU A 74 0.94 6.21 -4.79
CA GLU A 74 0.80 7.35 -5.69
C GLU A 74 -0.54 7.30 -6.43
N VAL A 75 -1.19 8.45 -6.56
CA VAL A 75 -2.41 8.66 -7.32
C VAL A 75 -2.27 9.89 -8.20
N LYS A 76 -2.82 9.88 -9.40
CA LYS A 76 -2.95 11.05 -10.25
C LYS A 76 -4.33 11.63 -10.06
N VAL A 77 -4.42 12.81 -9.45
CA VAL A 77 -5.68 13.50 -9.19
C VAL A 77 -6.10 14.22 -10.46
N LEU A 78 -7.35 14.01 -10.86
CA LEU A 78 -7.90 14.61 -12.06
C LEU A 78 -8.53 15.96 -11.72
N ASN A 79 -8.42 16.92 -12.65
CA ASN A 79 -9.10 18.21 -12.58
C ASN A 79 -10.62 18.02 -12.77
N TYR A 80 -11.24 17.46 -11.76
CA TYR A 80 -12.66 17.17 -11.71
C TYR A 80 -13.23 17.59 -10.35
N PRO A 81 -14.41 18.24 -10.30
CA PRO A 81 -15.01 18.65 -9.03
C PRO A 81 -15.16 17.48 -8.06
N SER A 82 -14.93 17.73 -6.77
CA SER A 82 -15.21 16.73 -5.74
C SER A 82 -16.72 16.43 -5.67
N VAL A 83 -17.05 15.15 -5.61
CA VAL A 83 -18.43 14.66 -5.48
C VAL A 83 -18.55 13.90 -4.17
N ASN A 84 -19.46 14.28 -3.28
CA ASN A 84 -19.66 13.64 -1.97
C ASN A 84 -18.37 13.51 -1.14
N LYS A 85 -17.45 14.48 -1.24
CA LYS A 85 -16.10 14.46 -0.63
C LYS A 85 -15.16 13.40 -1.21
N TYR A 86 -15.41 12.93 -2.43
CA TYR A 86 -14.52 12.07 -3.20
C TYR A 86 -13.86 12.88 -4.32
N LYS A 87 -12.59 12.60 -4.55
CA LYS A 87 -11.82 13.05 -5.72
C LYS A 87 -11.73 11.93 -6.74
N LYS A 88 -11.86 12.28 -8.01
CA LYS A 88 -11.63 11.37 -9.12
C LYS A 88 -10.14 11.26 -9.36
N VAL A 89 -9.62 10.05 -9.41
CA VAL A 89 -8.18 9.79 -9.51
C VAL A 89 -7.90 8.64 -10.48
N ILE A 90 -6.65 8.58 -10.94
CA ILE A 90 -6.10 7.38 -11.58
C ILE A 90 -5.22 6.66 -10.54
N LEU A 91 -5.58 5.43 -10.25
CA LEU A 91 -4.87 4.51 -9.37
C LEU A 91 -4.63 3.19 -10.10
N ASN A 92 -3.38 2.70 -10.14
CA ASN A 92 -3.03 1.46 -10.88
C ASN A 92 -3.47 1.44 -12.35
N ASN A 93 -3.49 2.59 -13.04
CA ASN A 93 -3.98 2.81 -14.39
C ASN A 93 -5.51 2.64 -14.57
N GLU A 94 -6.27 2.73 -13.50
CA GLU A 94 -7.74 2.71 -13.51
C GLU A 94 -8.27 4.01 -12.94
N VAL A 95 -9.38 4.50 -13.51
CA VAL A 95 -10.09 5.67 -12.98
C VAL A 95 -11.00 5.23 -11.85
N CYS A 96 -10.84 5.86 -10.70
CA CYS A 96 -11.64 5.55 -9.52
C CYS A 96 -11.84 6.79 -8.63
N TRP A 97 -12.54 6.61 -7.53
CA TRP A 97 -12.84 7.66 -6.57
C TRP A 97 -12.29 7.32 -5.19
N ILE A 98 -11.62 8.29 -4.57
CA ILE A 98 -11.06 8.19 -3.23
C ILE A 98 -11.53 9.38 -2.41
N LYS A 99 -11.87 9.16 -1.13
CA LYS A 99 -12.20 10.28 -0.24
C LYS A 99 -11.04 11.27 -0.17
N GLU A 100 -11.31 12.55 -0.42
CA GLU A 100 -10.28 13.60 -0.54
C GLU A 100 -9.38 13.72 0.69
N LYS A 101 -9.91 13.46 1.90
CA LYS A 101 -9.13 13.48 3.15
C LYS A 101 -7.97 12.48 3.19
N TYR A 102 -7.98 11.46 2.31
CA TYR A 102 -6.92 10.45 2.22
C TYR A 102 -5.88 10.77 1.14
N ILE A 103 -6.02 11.88 0.43
CA ILE A 103 -5.09 12.31 -0.61
C ILE A 103 -4.27 13.49 -0.09
N SER A 104 -2.96 13.42 -0.27
CA SER A 104 -2.01 14.47 0.12
C SER A 104 -1.00 14.68 -1.01
N GLU A 105 -0.58 15.90 -1.24
CA GLU A 105 0.55 16.21 -2.14
C GLU A 105 1.90 15.82 -1.52
N ILE A 106 1.94 15.66 -0.18
CA ILE A 106 3.15 15.27 0.53
C ILE A 106 3.24 13.75 0.57
N ASN A 107 4.36 13.22 0.07
CA ASN A 107 4.66 11.78 0.20
C ASN A 107 4.78 11.41 1.69
N PRO A 108 3.98 10.45 2.20
CA PRO A 108 3.99 10.07 3.60
C PRO A 108 5.20 9.21 3.99
N VAL A 109 6.01 8.73 3.04
CA VAL A 109 7.22 7.95 3.33
C VAL A 109 8.24 8.84 4.05
N VAL A 110 8.57 8.49 5.29
CA VAL A 110 9.55 9.24 6.10
C VAL A 110 10.89 8.55 6.18
N LYS A 111 10.94 7.24 5.96
CA LYS A 111 12.19 6.46 6.00
C LYS A 111 12.08 5.23 5.11
N THR A 112 13.18 4.92 4.45
CA THR A 112 13.36 3.67 3.70
C THR A 112 14.73 3.10 4.01
N LEU A 113 14.81 1.78 4.26
CA LEU A 113 16.06 1.08 4.50
C LEU A 113 16.09 -0.22 3.70
N ASP A 114 17.12 -0.39 2.88
CA ASP A 114 17.41 -1.67 2.21
C ASP A 114 18.11 -2.63 3.18
N ILE A 115 17.68 -3.87 3.21
CA ILE A 115 18.21 -4.93 4.06
C ILE A 115 19.06 -5.86 3.20
N ALA A 116 20.37 -5.90 3.46
CA ALA A 116 21.33 -6.58 2.60
C ALA A 116 21.50 -8.09 2.88
N HIS A 117 21.00 -8.58 4.01
CA HIS A 117 21.19 -9.96 4.46
C HIS A 117 19.93 -10.52 5.09
N TYR A 118 19.85 -11.85 5.15
CA TYR A 118 18.75 -12.55 5.80
C TYR A 118 18.51 -12.05 7.22
N THR A 119 17.25 -11.82 7.54
CA THR A 119 16.82 -11.47 8.90
C THR A 119 15.78 -12.44 9.38
N ARG A 120 15.94 -12.95 10.58
CA ARG A 120 14.96 -13.78 11.27
C ARG A 120 13.70 -12.95 11.54
N LYS A 121 12.53 -13.58 11.39
CA LYS A 121 11.22 -13.01 11.76
C LYS A 121 10.75 -13.64 13.06
N SER A 122 11.42 -13.26 14.15
CA SER A 122 11.09 -13.71 15.50
C SER A 122 9.70 -13.24 15.93
N PHE A 123 9.20 -13.77 17.02
CA PHE A 123 7.92 -13.39 17.59
C PHE A 123 7.96 -13.31 19.11
N MET A 124 7.02 -12.54 19.66
CA MET A 124 6.71 -12.49 21.08
C MET A 124 5.21 -12.64 21.30
N ASP A 125 4.83 -13.30 22.37
CA ASP A 125 3.42 -13.37 22.74
C ASP A 125 2.92 -12.00 23.20
N PHE A 126 1.79 -11.55 22.64
CA PHE A 126 1.25 -10.23 22.95
C PHE A 126 0.90 -10.04 24.45
N ARG A 127 0.66 -11.13 25.17
CA ARG A 127 0.34 -11.12 26.62
C ARG A 127 1.54 -10.75 27.50
N THR A 128 2.74 -10.73 26.95
CA THR A 128 3.94 -10.19 27.63
C THR A 128 3.85 -8.68 27.83
N ILE A 129 2.99 -7.98 27.09
CA ILE A 129 2.70 -6.55 27.27
C ILE A 129 1.73 -6.39 28.44
N THR A 130 2.25 -6.14 29.63
CA THR A 130 1.46 -6.13 30.88
C THR A 130 1.05 -4.75 31.38
N SER A 131 1.72 -3.67 30.91
CA SER A 131 1.42 -2.30 31.36
C SER A 131 0.11 -1.79 30.76
N GLN A 132 -0.98 -1.89 31.50
CA GLN A 132 -2.35 -1.57 31.03
C GLN A 132 -2.55 -0.09 30.63
N THR A 133 -1.68 0.81 31.05
CA THR A 133 -1.73 2.24 30.70
C THR A 133 -0.97 2.56 29.41
N SER A 134 -0.15 1.64 28.92
CA SER A 134 0.68 1.84 27.73
C SER A 134 -0.17 1.82 26.45
N ASP A 135 0.33 2.52 25.42
CA ASP A 135 -0.31 2.51 24.09
C ASP A 135 -0.20 1.15 23.42
N GLN A 136 0.88 0.38 23.71
CA GLN A 136 1.06 -1.00 23.28
C GLN A 136 -0.07 -1.88 23.79
N TRP A 137 -0.33 -1.83 25.10
CA TRP A 137 -1.41 -2.62 25.73
C TRP A 137 -2.77 -2.23 25.16
N LYS A 138 -3.08 -0.93 25.08
CA LYS A 138 -4.34 -0.43 24.50
C LYS A 138 -4.51 -0.93 23.07
N MET A 139 -3.46 -0.90 22.25
CA MET A 139 -3.52 -1.44 20.88
C MET A 139 -3.85 -2.93 20.89
N GLN A 140 -3.18 -3.73 21.71
CA GLN A 140 -3.37 -5.18 21.73
C GLN A 140 -4.73 -5.62 22.25
N TYR A 141 -5.24 -4.96 23.27
CA TYR A 141 -6.48 -5.39 23.95
C TYR A 141 -7.75 -4.67 23.46
N SER A 142 -7.63 -3.51 22.78
CA SER A 142 -8.77 -2.76 22.29
C SER A 142 -8.92 -2.78 20.76
N ASN A 143 -7.83 -2.92 20.01
CA ASN A 143 -7.83 -2.71 18.57
C ASN A 143 -7.37 -3.93 17.76
N ALA A 144 -6.51 -4.77 18.37
CA ALA A 144 -5.94 -5.91 17.66
C ALA A 144 -6.79 -7.18 17.86
N TYR A 145 -6.75 -8.03 16.85
CA TYR A 145 -7.30 -9.39 16.89
C TYR A 145 -6.22 -10.38 16.45
N THR A 146 -6.42 -11.65 16.75
CA THR A 146 -5.53 -12.72 16.27
C THR A 146 -6.02 -13.22 14.92
N GLY A 147 -5.16 -13.15 13.91
CA GLY A 147 -5.41 -13.74 12.60
C GLY A 147 -5.42 -15.28 12.65
N THR A 148 -5.91 -15.92 11.59
CA THR A 148 -6.01 -17.39 11.48
C THR A 148 -4.65 -18.09 11.56
N ASN A 149 -3.55 -17.37 11.26
CA ASN A 149 -2.16 -17.84 11.33
C ASN A 149 -1.49 -17.56 12.69
N GLY A 150 -2.23 -17.11 13.70
CA GLY A 150 -1.74 -16.82 15.04
C GLY A 150 -1.07 -15.45 15.21
N ILE A 151 -0.86 -14.68 14.14
CA ILE A 151 -0.26 -13.35 14.22
C ILE A 151 -1.30 -12.32 14.63
N ARG A 152 -0.93 -11.40 15.52
CA ARG A 152 -1.78 -10.29 15.92
C ARG A 152 -1.89 -9.26 14.80
N MET A 153 -3.08 -8.73 14.59
CA MET A 153 -3.37 -7.80 13.51
C MET A 153 -4.24 -6.64 13.98
N VAL A 154 -3.99 -5.45 13.41
CA VAL A 154 -4.90 -4.30 13.50
C VAL A 154 -5.39 -4.01 12.08
N LYS A 155 -6.69 -4.10 11.85
CA LYS A 155 -7.25 -4.08 10.49
C LYS A 155 -6.55 -5.16 9.64
N ASN A 156 -5.89 -4.77 8.55
CA ASN A 156 -5.17 -5.68 7.66
C ASN A 156 -3.64 -5.58 7.79
N ARG A 157 -3.14 -5.16 8.99
CA ARG A 157 -1.71 -4.97 9.24
C ARG A 157 -1.23 -5.87 10.37
N TYR A 158 -0.12 -6.54 10.16
CA TYR A 158 0.56 -7.34 11.18
C TYR A 158 1.11 -6.44 12.28
N CYS A 159 0.86 -6.79 13.55
CA CYS A 159 1.46 -6.13 14.69
C CYS A 159 2.92 -6.54 14.84
N ILE A 160 3.84 -5.57 14.84
CA ILE A 160 5.26 -5.80 14.99
C ILE A 160 5.89 -4.91 16.07
N ALA A 161 7.02 -5.37 16.59
CA ALA A 161 7.99 -4.57 17.34
C ALA A 161 9.23 -4.34 16.48
N VAL A 162 9.74 -3.11 16.45
CA VAL A 162 10.99 -2.74 15.79
C VAL A 162 11.85 -1.89 16.72
N GLY A 163 13.12 -1.73 16.38
CA GLY A 163 14.04 -0.85 17.11
C GLY A 163 13.72 0.64 16.89
N SER A 164 14.23 1.48 17.79
CA SER A 164 13.95 2.93 17.81
C SER A 164 14.43 3.66 16.56
N TYR A 165 15.32 3.08 15.78
CA TYR A 165 15.72 3.60 14.47
C TYR A 165 14.51 3.85 13.54
N PHE A 166 13.56 2.95 13.53
CA PHE A 166 12.40 3.06 12.63
C PHE A 166 11.34 4.00 13.17
N SER A 167 10.87 3.77 14.38
CA SER A 167 9.91 4.61 15.09
C SER A 167 9.76 4.16 16.54
N GLN A 168 9.35 5.07 17.41
CA GLN A 168 8.90 4.78 18.79
C GLN A 168 7.41 5.08 18.98
N LYS A 169 6.73 5.61 17.93
CA LYS A 169 5.31 5.98 18.01
C LYS A 169 4.45 4.77 17.66
N ILE A 170 3.76 4.21 18.66
CA ILE A 170 2.79 3.13 18.45
C ILE A 170 1.72 3.56 17.45
N GLY A 171 1.38 2.67 16.52
CA GLY A 171 0.48 2.96 15.41
C GLY A 171 1.16 3.44 14.13
N THR A 172 2.50 3.66 14.14
CA THR A 172 3.25 3.94 12.90
C THR A 172 3.09 2.80 11.93
N LYS A 173 2.75 3.10 10.67
CA LYS A 173 2.67 2.11 9.60
C LYS A 173 4.04 1.83 9.04
N ILE A 174 4.32 0.55 8.85
CA ILE A 174 5.60 0.04 8.35
C ILE A 174 5.27 -1.05 7.32
N ASP A 175 5.87 -0.99 6.15
CA ASP A 175 5.78 -2.07 5.18
C ASP A 175 7.13 -2.78 5.09
N LEU A 176 7.11 -4.11 5.14
CA LEU A 176 8.26 -4.97 4.91
C LEU A 176 8.13 -5.57 3.51
N LEU A 177 9.10 -5.29 2.63
CA LEU A 177 9.17 -5.94 1.33
C LEU A 177 9.89 -7.28 1.51
N ILE A 178 9.20 -8.35 1.15
CA ILE A 178 9.65 -9.72 1.33
C ILE A 178 9.94 -10.33 -0.05
N LYS A 179 11.20 -10.63 -0.33
CA LYS A 179 11.62 -11.31 -1.56
C LYS A 179 11.43 -12.80 -1.40
N GLN A 180 10.56 -13.37 -2.20
CA GLN A 180 10.26 -14.80 -2.22
C GLN A 180 11.34 -15.59 -2.97
N LYS A 181 11.33 -16.92 -2.81
CA LYS A 181 12.30 -17.82 -3.47
C LYS A 181 12.24 -17.80 -5.00
N ASP A 182 11.07 -17.51 -5.57
CA ASP A 182 10.87 -17.35 -7.01
C ASP A 182 11.31 -15.99 -7.55
N GLY A 183 11.81 -15.11 -6.68
CA GLY A 183 12.25 -13.75 -7.00
C GLY A 183 11.15 -12.69 -6.96
N SER A 184 9.89 -13.06 -6.78
CA SER A 184 8.80 -12.11 -6.57
C SER A 184 8.97 -11.35 -5.25
N VAL A 185 8.33 -10.20 -5.12
CA VAL A 185 8.36 -9.38 -3.91
C VAL A 185 6.96 -9.17 -3.39
N ASP A 186 6.70 -9.72 -2.21
CA ASP A 186 5.48 -9.48 -1.46
C ASP A 186 5.63 -8.29 -0.51
N VAL A 187 4.50 -7.71 -0.09
CA VAL A 187 4.46 -6.62 0.88
C VAL A 187 3.73 -7.08 2.14
N ALA A 188 4.46 -7.33 3.20
CA ALA A 188 3.91 -7.52 4.52
C ALA A 188 3.60 -6.14 5.13
N ARG A 189 2.32 -5.79 5.18
CA ARG A 189 1.87 -4.53 5.76
C ARG A 189 1.80 -4.65 7.26
N CYS A 190 2.60 -3.85 7.94
CA CYS A 190 2.75 -3.91 9.39
C CYS A 190 2.32 -2.60 10.07
N ILE A 191 2.11 -2.69 11.36
CA ILE A 191 1.86 -1.56 12.24
C ILE A 191 2.73 -1.72 13.49
N LEU A 192 3.39 -0.66 13.90
CA LEU A 192 4.18 -0.66 15.12
C LEU A 192 3.26 -0.83 16.33
N ALA A 193 3.39 -1.96 16.99
CA ALA A 193 2.54 -2.35 18.12
C ALA A 193 3.33 -2.49 19.42
N ASP A 194 4.66 -2.55 19.33
CA ASP A 194 5.60 -2.51 20.43
C ASP A 194 6.95 -1.96 19.97
N CYS A 195 7.82 -1.59 20.91
CA CYS A 195 9.16 -1.08 20.65
C CYS A 195 10.20 -2.01 21.28
N LYS A 196 11.19 -2.45 20.50
CA LYS A 196 12.35 -3.13 21.07
C LYS A 196 13.14 -2.14 21.94
N ALA A 197 13.49 -2.55 23.16
CA ALA A 197 14.36 -1.74 24.01
C ALA A 197 15.74 -1.60 23.35
N ASP A 198 16.32 -0.42 23.41
CA ASP A 198 17.60 -0.12 22.75
C ASP A 198 18.74 -1.04 23.22
N ILE A 199 18.73 -1.48 24.49
CA ILE A 199 19.67 -2.45 25.03
C ILE A 199 19.58 -3.84 24.35
N HIS A 200 18.46 -4.15 23.73
CA HIS A 200 18.22 -5.41 23.00
C HIS A 200 18.40 -5.24 21.49
N THR A 201 19.07 -4.18 21.06
CA THR A 201 19.29 -3.86 19.65
C THR A 201 20.75 -3.50 19.37
N TYR A 202 21.16 -3.56 18.10
CA TYR A 202 22.48 -3.15 17.64
C TYR A 202 22.40 -2.43 16.29
N ASN A 203 23.53 -1.96 15.76
CA ASN A 203 23.64 -1.24 14.50
C ASN A 203 22.66 -0.05 14.45
N ASN A 204 22.83 0.91 15.38
CA ASN A 204 21.97 2.07 15.51
C ASN A 204 20.48 1.70 15.69
N HIS A 205 20.21 0.67 16.48
CA HIS A 205 18.86 0.18 16.81
C HIS A 205 18.04 -0.31 15.61
N ILE A 206 18.72 -0.78 14.54
CA ILE A 206 18.07 -1.37 13.37
C ILE A 206 17.69 -2.84 13.62
N TYR A 207 18.62 -3.61 14.20
CA TYR A 207 18.48 -5.05 14.38
C TYR A 207 18.31 -5.41 15.85
N GLY A 208 17.44 -6.34 16.16
CA GLY A 208 17.42 -7.02 17.45
C GLY A 208 18.63 -7.92 17.64
N LEU A 209 18.98 -8.27 18.89
CA LEU A 209 20.09 -9.18 19.21
C LEU A 209 19.92 -10.58 18.60
N ASP A 210 18.69 -10.93 18.21
CA ASP A 210 18.35 -12.14 17.46
C ASP A 210 18.64 -12.04 15.94
N GLY A 211 19.16 -10.90 15.48
CA GLY A 211 19.42 -10.60 14.07
C GLY A 211 18.18 -10.15 13.27
N GLY A 212 17.00 -10.11 13.90
CA GLY A 212 15.76 -9.71 13.25
C GLY A 212 15.59 -8.20 13.14
N VAL A 213 15.05 -7.71 12.04
CA VAL A 213 14.64 -6.30 11.88
C VAL A 213 13.30 -6.05 12.59
N ALA A 214 12.40 -7.00 12.51
CA ALA A 214 11.06 -6.95 13.09
C ALA A 214 10.76 -8.22 13.87
N GLU A 215 10.09 -8.07 15.00
CA GLU A 215 9.55 -9.15 15.81
C GLU A 215 8.01 -9.07 15.77
N PHE A 216 7.36 -10.19 15.50
CA PHE A 216 5.91 -10.23 15.32
C PHE A 216 5.19 -10.48 16.65
N LEU A 217 4.12 -9.76 16.91
CA LEU A 217 3.27 -10.04 18.06
C LEU A 217 2.28 -11.15 17.67
N VAL A 218 2.16 -12.15 18.54
CA VAL A 218 1.42 -13.38 18.24
C VAL A 218 0.56 -13.83 19.42
N THR A 219 -0.36 -14.74 19.15
CA THR A 219 -0.97 -15.66 20.10
C THR A 219 -0.25 -17.00 19.89
N THR A 220 0.73 -17.29 20.73
CA THR A 220 1.72 -18.35 20.49
C THR A 220 1.10 -19.71 20.19
N GLU A 221 0.06 -20.10 20.92
CA GLU A 221 -0.63 -21.40 20.76
C GLU A 221 -1.39 -21.52 19.42
N MET A 222 -1.61 -20.42 18.70
CA MET A 222 -2.26 -20.41 17.39
C MET A 222 -1.27 -20.41 16.22
N LEU A 223 0.03 -20.29 16.49
CA LEU A 223 1.05 -20.44 15.45
C LEU A 223 1.15 -21.92 15.01
N SER A 224 1.64 -22.13 13.77
CA SER A 224 1.99 -23.49 13.34
C SER A 224 3.04 -24.10 14.29
N GLN A 225 2.99 -25.40 14.52
CA GLN A 225 3.96 -26.11 15.36
C GLN A 225 5.40 -25.85 14.90
N LYS A 226 5.61 -25.76 13.59
CA LYS A 226 6.92 -25.46 13.00
C LYS A 226 7.39 -24.06 13.35
N ALA A 227 6.52 -23.05 13.27
CA ALA A 227 6.86 -21.68 13.66
C ALA A 227 7.25 -21.60 15.13
N GLN A 228 6.48 -22.26 16.02
CA GLN A 228 6.80 -22.30 17.45
C GLN A 228 8.17 -22.96 17.71
N THR A 229 8.46 -24.09 17.09
CA THR A 229 9.72 -24.80 17.26
C THR A 229 10.92 -24.02 16.74
N MET A 230 10.77 -23.38 15.57
CA MET A 230 11.84 -22.61 14.92
C MET A 230 11.98 -21.20 15.49
N GLY A 231 10.98 -20.71 16.23
CA GLY A 231 10.93 -19.33 16.72
C GLY A 231 10.86 -18.30 15.58
N ASP A 232 10.19 -18.63 14.47
CA ASP A 232 10.16 -17.80 13.26
C ASP A 232 8.79 -17.91 12.56
N VAL A 233 8.12 -16.76 12.37
CA VAL A 233 6.78 -16.71 11.76
C VAL A 233 6.78 -16.98 10.26
N SER A 234 7.94 -17.08 9.61
CA SER A 234 8.06 -17.49 8.20
C SER A 234 7.39 -18.85 7.91
N TYR A 235 7.20 -19.66 8.94
CA TYR A 235 6.60 -20.99 8.83
C TYR A 235 5.09 -21.00 9.08
N THR A 236 4.46 -19.84 9.29
CA THR A 236 3.02 -19.76 9.55
C THR A 236 2.25 -18.94 8.53
N ASP A 237 2.96 -18.16 7.70
CA ASP A 237 2.34 -17.29 6.70
C ASP A 237 3.18 -17.24 5.41
N ASN A 238 2.54 -17.46 4.26
CA ASN A 238 3.23 -17.52 2.97
C ASN A 238 3.87 -16.16 2.59
N ILE A 239 3.21 -15.03 2.90
CA ILE A 239 3.78 -13.69 2.64
C ILE A 239 5.11 -13.52 3.37
N LEU A 240 5.24 -14.12 4.57
CA LEU A 240 6.41 -13.99 5.42
C LEU A 240 7.51 -15.03 5.13
N SER A 241 7.31 -15.94 4.15
CA SER A 241 8.24 -17.07 3.92
C SER A 241 9.59 -16.67 3.30
N GLY A 242 9.65 -15.53 2.60
CA GLY A 242 10.88 -15.02 1.97
C GLY A 242 11.76 -14.16 2.88
N ASP A 243 12.72 -13.45 2.29
CA ASP A 243 13.66 -12.58 3.00
C ASP A 243 13.17 -11.13 3.02
N ILE A 244 13.28 -10.45 4.15
CA ILE A 244 13.04 -9.01 4.21
C ILE A 244 14.16 -8.32 3.44
N VAL A 245 13.85 -7.61 2.36
CA VAL A 245 14.82 -6.88 1.54
C VAL A 245 14.71 -5.36 1.70
N LYS A 246 13.59 -4.87 2.23
CA LYS A 246 13.39 -3.43 2.42
C LYS A 246 12.37 -3.18 3.53
N VAL A 247 12.58 -2.10 4.28
CA VAL A 247 11.63 -1.55 5.26
C VAL A 247 11.24 -0.15 4.81
N ILE A 248 9.94 0.15 4.81
CA ILE A 248 9.39 1.47 4.49
C ILE A 248 8.56 1.94 5.69
N VAL A 249 8.87 3.13 6.20
CA VAL A 249 8.16 3.75 7.34
C VAL A 249 7.36 4.93 6.85
N TYR A 250 6.12 5.03 7.29
CA TYR A 250 5.22 6.12 6.94
C TYR A 250 4.96 7.06 8.13
N LYS A 251 4.61 8.30 7.79
CA LYS A 251 4.28 9.33 8.78
C LYS A 251 2.99 9.00 9.53
#